data_ef1ca7ca56080d42f7164f6e83361479
#
_entry.id   ef1ca7ca56080d42f7164f6e83361479
#
_cell.length_a   1.000
_cell.length_b   1.000
_cell.length_c   1.000
_cell.angle_alpha   90.00
_cell.angle_beta   90.00
_cell.angle_gamma   90.00
#
_symmetry.space_group_name_H-M   'P 1'
#
loop_
_entity.id
_entity.type
_entity.pdbx_description
1 polymer ?
#
loop_
_entity_poly.entity_id
_entity_poly.type
_entity_poly.pdbx_seq_one_letter_code
_entity_poly.pdbx_strand_id
1 'polypeptide(L)'
;YRRDILGDRVAAEGLIFQIFADTPEKFIAESYPKSMRMINIGVDFGGNKSKTTFVATAVIGNFQSVCVLADYKVEGSKGTINTDMVCRKLLDFYRFIHSLFPSVPIYAIYCDSAEQMIINTIRPFMSQHGVSAAVKDSYKGAVTDRIYALNTLMSQGRFSVYRDCTNVINSLKEQVWDDTKVGEDVRLDNGTCDIDTADALEYSFSSFLKYLNLDMKGDDSNKR
;
A
#
# COMPACT_ATOMS: atom_id res chain seq x y z
N TYR A 1 -5.24 -31.05 -4.12
CA TYR A 1 -5.72 -32.36 -3.60
C TYR A 1 -5.35 -32.58 -2.12
N ARG A 2 -4.14 -32.18 -1.68
CA ARG A 2 -3.74 -32.22 -0.25
C ARG A 2 -4.39 -31.13 0.61
N ARG A 3 -4.70 -30.00 0.02
CA ARG A 3 -5.33 -28.85 0.70
C ARG A 3 -6.71 -29.17 1.27
N ASP A 4 -7.49 -29.96 0.56
CA ASP A 4 -8.90 -30.21 0.89
C ASP A 4 -9.11 -31.37 1.85
N ILE A 5 -8.11 -32.24 2.00
CA ILE A 5 -8.27 -33.50 2.76
C ILE A 5 -7.60 -33.45 4.14
N LEU A 6 -6.52 -32.72 4.33
CA LEU A 6 -5.74 -32.74 5.58
C LEU A 6 -5.76 -31.44 6.38
N GLY A 7 -6.40 -30.37 5.87
CA GLY A 7 -6.43 -29.08 6.55
C GLY A 7 -5.05 -28.43 6.71
N ASP A 8 -4.00 -29.00 6.10
CA ASP A 8 -2.66 -28.44 6.14
C ASP A 8 -2.65 -27.13 5.34
N ARG A 9 -2.22 -26.06 5.97
CA ARG A 9 -1.87 -24.80 5.31
C ARG A 9 -0.63 -25.00 4.45
N VAL A 10 -0.79 -25.64 3.29
CA VAL A 10 0.25 -25.64 2.27
C VAL A 10 0.22 -24.25 1.65
N ALA A 11 1.30 -23.49 1.80
CA ALA A 11 1.47 -22.21 1.13
C ALA A 11 1.25 -22.39 -0.39
N ALA A 12 0.48 -21.50 -0.99
CA ALA A 12 0.31 -21.53 -2.45
C ALA A 12 1.66 -21.28 -3.09
N GLU A 13 2.09 -22.15 -3.98
CA GLU A 13 3.27 -21.90 -4.81
C GLU A 13 3.06 -20.60 -5.59
N GLY A 14 4.07 -19.71 -5.61
CA GLY A 14 4.01 -18.46 -6.34
C GLY A 14 3.50 -17.24 -5.59
N LEU A 15 3.27 -17.32 -4.26
CA LEU A 15 2.90 -16.14 -3.47
C LEU A 15 4.01 -15.08 -3.46
N ILE A 16 3.62 -13.81 -3.69
CA ILE A 16 4.54 -12.66 -3.71
C ILE A 16 5.03 -12.33 -2.29
N PHE A 17 4.12 -12.37 -1.31
CA PHE A 17 4.42 -12.07 0.09
C PHE A 17 4.31 -13.32 0.96
N GLN A 18 5.09 -14.35 0.60
CA GLN A 18 5.08 -15.66 1.27
C GLN A 18 5.27 -15.54 2.78
N ILE A 19 6.24 -14.72 3.23
CA ILE A 19 6.54 -14.53 4.65
C ILE A 19 5.34 -13.98 5.44
N PHE A 20 4.52 -13.11 4.80
CA PHE A 20 3.29 -12.60 5.40
C PHE A 20 2.20 -13.67 5.42
N ALA A 21 2.02 -14.39 4.32
CA ALA A 21 0.97 -15.38 4.19
C ALA A 21 1.17 -16.59 5.14
N ASP A 22 2.42 -16.97 5.40
CA ASP A 22 2.75 -18.09 6.30
C ASP A 22 2.50 -17.77 7.77
N THR A 23 2.75 -16.53 8.19
CA THR A 23 2.67 -16.13 9.59
C THR A 23 2.10 -14.72 9.76
N PRO A 24 0.86 -14.44 9.29
CA PRO A 24 0.30 -13.09 9.29
C PRO A 24 0.20 -12.48 10.69
N GLU A 25 0.01 -13.31 11.72
CA GLU A 25 -0.06 -12.89 13.12
C GLU A 25 1.21 -12.17 13.62
N LYS A 26 2.37 -12.42 13.00
CA LYS A 26 3.61 -11.72 13.34
C LYS A 26 3.63 -10.26 12.90
N PHE A 27 2.80 -9.92 11.93
CA PHE A 27 2.73 -8.59 11.32
C PHE A 27 1.52 -7.80 11.75
N ILE A 28 0.50 -8.46 12.32
CA ILE A 28 -0.73 -7.82 12.77
C ILE A 28 -0.51 -7.18 14.14
N ALA A 29 -0.68 -5.86 14.20
CA ALA A 29 -0.56 -5.08 15.42
C ALA A 29 -1.92 -4.87 16.07
N GLU A 30 -2.05 -5.17 17.37
CA GLU A 30 -3.26 -4.99 18.17
C GLU A 30 -3.49 -3.52 18.60
N SER A 31 -2.45 -2.69 18.52
CA SER A 31 -2.49 -1.29 18.88
C SER A 31 -1.65 -0.44 17.92
N TYR A 32 -2.01 0.84 17.82
CA TYR A 32 -1.24 1.79 17.03
C TYR A 32 0.16 2.03 17.62
N PRO A 33 1.17 2.29 16.76
CA PRO A 33 2.52 2.59 17.22
C PRO A 33 2.58 3.92 17.97
N LYS A 34 3.42 4.00 19.02
CA LYS A 34 3.53 5.19 19.88
C LYS A 34 4.40 6.31 19.28
N SER A 35 5.41 5.95 18.47
CA SER A 35 6.42 6.90 17.98
C SER A 35 6.32 7.09 16.47
N MET A 36 5.22 7.70 16.03
CA MET A 36 5.03 8.03 14.61
C MET A 36 5.70 9.36 14.26
N ARG A 37 6.57 9.35 13.26
CA ARG A 37 7.23 10.54 12.71
C ARG A 37 6.29 11.32 11.80
N MET A 38 5.60 10.61 10.92
CA MET A 38 4.66 11.15 9.95
C MET A 38 3.76 10.04 9.43
N ILE A 39 2.64 10.45 8.87
CA ILE A 39 1.71 9.58 8.16
C ILE A 39 1.69 9.97 6.68
N ASN A 40 1.60 9.00 5.79
CA ASN A 40 1.35 9.20 4.38
C ASN A 40 0.11 8.42 3.97
N ILE A 41 -0.57 8.91 2.94
CA ILE A 41 -1.70 8.22 2.34
C ILE A 41 -1.30 7.84 0.92
N GLY A 42 -1.38 6.57 0.58
CA GLY A 42 -1.28 6.08 -0.79
C GLY A 42 -2.66 5.92 -1.39
N VAL A 43 -2.80 6.28 -2.65
CA VAL A 43 -4.05 6.22 -3.41
C VAL A 43 -3.80 5.52 -4.72
N ASP A 44 -4.50 4.44 -4.93
CA ASP A 44 -4.62 3.80 -6.24
C ASP A 44 -6.02 4.03 -6.81
N PHE A 45 -6.08 4.47 -8.06
CA PHE A 45 -7.35 4.81 -8.70
C PHE A 45 -7.87 3.64 -9.51
N GLY A 46 -8.99 3.10 -9.09
CA GLY A 46 -9.69 2.08 -9.85
C GLY A 46 -10.26 2.61 -11.16
N GLY A 47 -9.97 1.88 -12.23
CA GLY A 47 -10.61 2.07 -13.52
C GLY A 47 -11.92 1.28 -13.65
N ASN A 48 -12.27 0.90 -14.90
CA ASN A 48 -13.51 0.18 -15.19
C ASN A 48 -13.63 -1.22 -14.54
N LYS A 49 -12.52 -1.81 -14.09
CA LYS A 49 -12.46 -3.18 -13.55
C LYS A 49 -11.82 -3.26 -12.15
N SER A 50 -11.18 -2.21 -11.70
CA SER A 50 -10.47 -2.12 -10.43
C SER A 50 -11.16 -1.15 -9.46
N LYS A 51 -10.78 -1.18 -8.19
CA LYS A 51 -11.40 -0.38 -7.13
C LYS A 51 -10.44 0.71 -6.68
N THR A 52 -10.94 1.94 -6.50
CA THR A 52 -10.12 2.99 -5.87
C THR A 52 -9.88 2.66 -4.40
N THR A 53 -8.61 2.66 -4.00
CA THR A 53 -8.19 2.26 -2.66
C THR A 53 -7.30 3.32 -2.02
N PHE A 54 -7.48 3.54 -0.71
CA PHE A 54 -6.66 4.43 0.11
C PHE A 54 -6.01 3.62 1.21
N VAL A 55 -4.71 3.85 1.44
CA VAL A 55 -3.96 3.21 2.53
C VAL A 55 -3.16 4.27 3.28
N ALA A 56 -3.37 4.37 4.59
CA ALA A 56 -2.61 5.26 5.46
C ALA A 56 -1.49 4.48 6.16
N THR A 57 -0.24 4.94 6.01
CA THR A 57 0.94 4.30 6.55
C THR A 57 1.74 5.28 7.40
N ALA A 58 2.07 4.89 8.63
CA ALA A 58 2.99 5.64 9.50
C ALA A 58 4.44 5.24 9.23
N VAL A 59 5.30 6.23 9.18
CA VAL A 59 6.76 6.07 9.32
C VAL A 59 7.12 6.20 10.80
N ILE A 60 7.80 5.20 11.35
CA ILE A 60 8.11 5.09 12.77
C ILE A 60 9.56 5.44 13.02
N GLY A 61 9.81 6.18 14.11
CA GLY A 61 11.13 6.62 14.50
C GLY A 61 11.83 7.43 13.40
N ASN A 62 13.13 7.26 13.26
CA ASN A 62 13.88 7.84 12.15
C ASN A 62 13.96 6.87 10.97
N PHE A 63 12.83 6.64 10.30
CA PHE A 63 12.69 5.68 9.19
C PHE A 63 13.07 4.24 9.57
N GLN A 64 12.78 3.85 10.81
CA GLN A 64 13.13 2.52 11.33
C GLN A 64 12.18 1.44 10.85
N SER A 65 10.88 1.75 10.81
CA SER A 65 9.85 0.82 10.36
C SER A 65 8.63 1.55 9.81
N VAL A 66 7.73 0.80 9.22
CA VAL A 66 6.43 1.28 8.73
C VAL A 66 5.30 0.47 9.34
N CYS A 67 4.18 1.14 9.60
CA CYS A 67 2.95 0.51 10.08
C CYS A 67 1.77 1.00 9.28
N VAL A 68 0.99 0.09 8.73
CA VAL A 68 -0.30 0.42 8.11
C VAL A 68 -1.30 0.72 9.22
N LEU A 69 -1.92 1.90 9.17
CA LEU A 69 -2.82 2.40 10.22
C LEU A 69 -4.29 2.21 9.88
N ALA A 70 -4.63 2.38 8.61
CA ALA A 70 -5.99 2.23 8.09
C ALA A 70 -5.94 1.98 6.58
N ASP A 71 -6.96 1.31 6.10
CA ASP A 71 -7.24 1.17 4.68
C ASP A 71 -8.72 1.48 4.39
N TYR A 72 -9.01 1.87 3.16
CA TYR A 72 -10.36 2.11 2.70
C TYR A 72 -10.48 1.80 1.21
N LYS A 73 -11.49 1.03 0.87
CA LYS A 73 -11.85 0.71 -0.52
C LYS A 73 -13.13 1.43 -0.89
N VAL A 74 -13.08 2.23 -1.94
CA VAL A 74 -14.26 2.96 -2.42
C VAL A 74 -15.27 1.96 -2.99
N GLU A 75 -16.40 1.87 -2.33
CA GLU A 75 -17.49 1.02 -2.75
C GLU A 75 -18.33 1.70 -3.83
N GLY A 76 -18.65 0.95 -4.87
CA GLY A 76 -19.53 1.42 -5.94
C GLY A 76 -19.66 0.39 -7.05
N SER A 77 -20.78 0.39 -7.75
CA SER A 77 -20.96 -0.43 -8.94
C SER A 77 -20.25 0.23 -10.14
N LYS A 78 -19.93 -0.58 -11.14
CA LYS A 78 -19.28 -0.14 -12.39
C LYS A 78 -19.99 1.10 -12.98
N GLY A 79 -19.25 2.18 -13.18
CA GLY A 79 -19.78 3.45 -13.73
C GLY A 79 -20.44 4.39 -12.71
N THR A 80 -20.52 4.03 -11.41
CA THR A 80 -21.06 4.92 -10.37
C THR A 80 -19.98 5.73 -9.64
N ILE A 81 -18.72 5.28 -9.68
CA ILE A 81 -17.61 5.99 -9.08
C ILE A 81 -17.16 7.10 -10.04
N ASN A 82 -17.28 8.33 -9.61
CA ASN A 82 -16.81 9.51 -10.32
C ASN A 82 -15.75 10.26 -9.49
N THR A 83 -15.04 11.18 -10.13
CA THR A 83 -13.96 11.94 -9.49
C THR A 83 -14.41 12.73 -8.27
N ASP A 84 -15.63 13.33 -8.28
CA ASP A 84 -16.16 14.06 -7.12
C ASP A 84 -16.36 13.12 -5.91
N MET A 85 -16.90 11.93 -6.15
CA MET A 85 -17.05 10.90 -5.10
C MET A 85 -15.68 10.48 -4.54
N VAL A 86 -14.70 10.27 -5.40
CA VAL A 86 -13.33 9.93 -4.95
C VAL A 86 -12.75 11.06 -4.10
N CYS A 87 -12.87 12.31 -4.53
CA CYS A 87 -12.41 13.48 -3.77
C CYS A 87 -13.03 13.55 -2.38
N ARG A 88 -14.37 13.37 -2.28
CA ARG A 88 -15.09 13.39 -0.99
C ARG A 88 -14.65 12.23 -0.08
N LYS A 89 -14.56 11.02 -0.61
CA LYS A 89 -14.14 9.85 0.15
C LYS A 89 -12.69 9.96 0.64
N LEU A 90 -11.80 10.51 -0.20
CA LEU A 90 -10.42 10.78 0.21
C LEU A 90 -10.35 11.85 1.31
N LEU A 91 -11.17 12.90 1.23
CA LEU A 91 -11.27 13.91 2.28
C LEU A 91 -11.79 13.33 3.59
N ASP A 92 -12.83 12.48 3.54
CA ASP A 92 -13.37 11.79 4.71
C ASP A 92 -12.31 10.88 5.33
N PHE A 93 -11.57 10.12 4.52
CA PHE A 93 -10.48 9.27 4.98
C PHE A 93 -9.33 10.08 5.61
N TYR A 94 -8.92 11.18 4.97
CA TYR A 94 -7.93 12.10 5.54
C TYR A 94 -8.35 12.63 6.92
N ARG A 95 -9.60 13.10 7.04
CA ARG A 95 -10.14 13.62 8.29
C ARG A 95 -10.23 12.55 9.37
N PHE A 96 -10.59 11.34 9.01
CA PHE A 96 -10.58 10.18 9.89
C PHE A 96 -9.19 9.93 10.46
N ILE A 97 -8.16 9.84 9.61
CA ILE A 97 -6.77 9.66 10.04
C ILE A 97 -6.31 10.81 10.93
N HIS A 98 -6.60 12.05 10.55
CA HIS A 98 -6.25 13.22 11.35
C HIS A 98 -6.95 13.22 12.73
N SER A 99 -8.18 12.74 12.82
CA SER A 99 -8.91 12.64 14.09
C SER A 99 -8.33 11.58 15.02
N LEU A 100 -7.80 10.49 14.50
CA LEU A 100 -7.11 9.45 15.27
C LEU A 100 -5.73 9.91 15.76
N PHE A 101 -5.03 10.71 14.97
CA PHE A 101 -3.63 11.10 15.20
C PHE A 101 -3.42 12.62 15.04
N PRO A 102 -4.08 13.46 15.85
CA PRO A 102 -4.07 14.92 15.64
C PRO A 102 -2.69 15.56 15.83
N SER A 103 -1.79 14.89 16.55
CA SER A 103 -0.43 15.38 16.81
C SER A 103 0.61 14.85 15.82
N VAL A 104 0.22 13.97 14.89
CA VAL A 104 1.14 13.40 13.89
C VAL A 104 0.85 14.03 12.53
N PRO A 105 1.85 14.64 11.86
CA PRO A 105 1.62 15.27 10.57
C PRO A 105 1.28 14.21 9.50
N ILE A 106 0.19 14.44 8.76
CA ILE A 106 -0.03 13.74 7.49
C ILE A 106 0.77 14.51 6.45
N TYR A 107 1.92 13.93 6.05
CA TYR A 107 2.92 14.62 5.25
C TYR A 107 2.50 14.75 3.78
N ALA A 108 2.02 13.67 3.18
CA ALA A 108 1.60 13.68 1.78
C ALA A 108 0.52 12.63 1.48
N ILE A 109 -0.20 12.88 0.40
CA ILE A 109 -1.10 11.95 -0.28
C ILE A 109 -0.44 11.61 -1.62
N TYR A 110 0.01 10.36 -1.77
CA TYR A 110 0.67 9.87 -2.98
C TYR A 110 -0.33 9.15 -3.86
N CYS A 111 -0.58 9.70 -5.03
CA CYS A 111 -1.55 9.18 -5.99
C CYS A 111 -0.87 8.45 -7.15
N ASP A 112 -1.53 7.45 -7.72
CA ASP A 112 -1.05 6.81 -8.94
C ASP A 112 -0.79 7.87 -10.03
N SER A 113 0.47 7.99 -10.45
CA SER A 113 0.90 9.01 -11.41
C SER A 113 0.37 8.81 -12.84
N ALA A 114 -0.26 7.68 -13.16
CA ALA A 114 -0.91 7.46 -14.45
C ALA A 114 -2.19 8.30 -14.60
N GLU A 115 -2.85 8.64 -13.50
CA GLU A 115 -4.18 9.27 -13.48
C GLU A 115 -4.12 10.79 -13.25
N GLN A 116 -3.34 11.50 -14.09
CA GLN A 116 -3.08 12.95 -13.95
C GLN A 116 -4.35 13.82 -13.93
N MET A 117 -5.39 13.45 -14.67
CA MET A 117 -6.66 14.20 -14.68
C MET A 117 -7.32 14.17 -13.30
N ILE A 118 -7.30 13.01 -12.65
CA ILE A 118 -7.89 12.84 -11.31
C ILE A 118 -7.05 13.60 -10.29
N ILE A 119 -5.72 13.46 -10.33
CA ILE A 119 -4.80 14.16 -9.43
C ILE A 119 -4.98 15.68 -9.53
N ASN A 120 -5.09 16.22 -10.73
CA ASN A 120 -5.30 17.66 -10.96
C ASN A 120 -6.64 18.16 -10.43
N THR A 121 -7.64 17.28 -10.26
CA THR A 121 -8.91 17.60 -9.60
C THR A 121 -8.79 17.51 -8.07
N ILE A 122 -8.09 16.49 -7.56
CA ILE A 122 -7.91 16.27 -6.11
C ILE A 122 -7.10 17.40 -5.47
N ARG A 123 -6.02 17.86 -6.09
CA ARG A 123 -5.15 18.91 -5.52
C ARG A 123 -5.91 20.15 -5.08
N PRO A 124 -6.63 20.87 -5.97
CA PRO A 124 -7.39 22.04 -5.57
C PRO A 124 -8.53 21.70 -4.61
N PHE A 125 -9.20 20.57 -4.79
CA PHE A 125 -10.28 20.14 -3.90
C PHE A 125 -9.78 19.98 -2.45
N MET A 126 -8.70 19.25 -2.23
CA MET A 126 -8.12 19.04 -0.90
C MET A 126 -7.66 20.37 -0.27
N SER A 127 -7.00 21.23 -1.06
CA SER A 127 -6.57 22.56 -0.62
C SER A 127 -7.74 23.44 -0.18
N GLN A 128 -8.83 23.50 -0.95
CA GLN A 128 -10.03 24.26 -0.64
C GLN A 128 -10.73 23.79 0.65
N HIS A 129 -10.55 22.52 1.03
CA HIS A 129 -11.09 21.94 2.25
C HIS A 129 -10.12 21.96 3.44
N GLY A 130 -9.03 22.74 3.35
CA GLY A 130 -8.10 22.97 4.44
C GLY A 130 -7.15 21.79 4.73
N VAL A 131 -6.97 20.87 3.77
CA VAL A 131 -6.01 19.77 3.90
C VAL A 131 -4.60 20.30 3.75
N SER A 132 -3.76 20.11 4.78
CA SER A 132 -2.36 20.55 4.81
C SER A 132 -1.40 19.58 4.12
N ALA A 133 -1.80 18.31 3.94
CA ALA A 133 -1.00 17.31 3.27
C ALA A 133 -0.85 17.63 1.77
N ALA A 134 0.38 17.53 1.26
CA ALA A 134 0.65 17.75 -0.15
C ALA A 134 0.15 16.56 -0.99
N VAL A 135 -0.66 16.81 -2.02
CA VAL A 135 -1.05 15.80 -3.01
C VAL A 135 0.05 15.70 -4.06
N LYS A 136 0.68 14.52 -4.15
CA LYS A 136 1.86 14.26 -4.98
C LYS A 136 1.63 13.03 -5.86
N ASP A 137 2.35 13.00 -6.97
CA ASP A 137 2.49 11.80 -7.77
C ASP A 137 3.28 10.75 -6.98
N SER A 138 2.84 9.49 -7.01
CA SER A 138 3.60 8.40 -6.42
C SER A 138 4.91 8.18 -7.20
N TYR A 139 5.95 7.78 -6.48
CA TYR A 139 7.17 7.30 -7.14
C TYR A 139 6.90 5.92 -7.75
N LYS A 140 6.93 5.84 -9.06
CA LYS A 140 6.82 4.59 -9.83
C LYS A 140 8.22 4.06 -10.17
N GLY A 141 8.88 3.43 -9.21
CA GLY A 141 9.96 2.49 -9.49
C GLY A 141 9.40 1.18 -10.06
N ALA A 142 10.28 0.25 -10.43
CA ALA A 142 9.84 -1.07 -10.85
C ALA A 142 8.95 -1.73 -9.76
N VAL A 143 7.92 -2.46 -10.17
CA VAL A 143 7.04 -3.18 -9.24
C VAL A 143 7.83 -4.14 -8.38
N THR A 144 8.82 -4.81 -8.99
CA THR A 144 9.74 -5.73 -8.29
C THR A 144 10.54 -5.06 -7.18
N ASP A 145 10.98 -3.80 -7.36
CA ASP A 145 11.71 -3.05 -6.32
C ASP A 145 10.82 -2.76 -5.12
N ARG A 146 9.55 -2.40 -5.36
CA ARG A 146 8.57 -2.13 -4.31
C ARG A 146 8.22 -3.40 -3.53
N ILE A 147 8.03 -4.52 -4.24
CA ILE A 147 7.80 -5.85 -3.65
C ILE A 147 9.02 -6.26 -2.82
N TYR A 148 10.23 -6.13 -3.38
CA TYR A 148 11.47 -6.45 -2.67
C TYR A 148 11.60 -5.63 -1.38
N ALA A 149 11.34 -4.33 -1.45
CA ALA A 149 11.39 -3.45 -0.29
C ALA A 149 10.42 -3.89 0.82
N LEU A 150 9.19 -4.24 0.45
CA LEU A 150 8.18 -4.69 1.41
C LEU A 150 8.54 -6.03 2.04
N ASN A 151 8.99 -7.00 1.24
CA ASN A 151 9.50 -8.28 1.74
C ASN A 151 10.71 -8.10 2.65
N THR A 152 11.61 -7.17 2.33
CA THR A 152 12.78 -6.84 3.17
C THR A 152 12.34 -6.25 4.51
N LEU A 153 11.40 -5.30 4.53
CA LEU A 153 10.85 -4.75 5.76
C LEU A 153 10.20 -5.84 6.63
N MET A 154 9.45 -6.76 6.02
CA MET A 154 8.84 -7.89 6.71
C MET A 154 9.89 -8.82 7.31
N SER A 155 10.90 -9.22 6.55
CA SER A 155 11.96 -10.13 7.01
C SER A 155 12.80 -9.55 8.14
N GLN A 156 12.93 -8.22 8.18
CA GLN A 156 13.65 -7.50 9.24
C GLN A 156 12.77 -7.16 10.46
N GLY A 157 11.49 -7.55 10.47
CA GLY A 157 10.54 -7.18 11.54
C GLY A 157 10.23 -5.67 11.59
N ARG A 158 10.34 -4.99 10.46
CA ARG A 158 10.18 -3.53 10.32
C ARG A 158 8.86 -3.14 9.62
N PHE A 159 7.96 -4.08 9.45
CA PHE A 159 6.64 -3.88 8.86
C PHE A 159 5.56 -4.40 9.81
N SER A 160 4.48 -3.64 9.95
CA SER A 160 3.29 -4.09 10.66
C SER A 160 2.02 -3.51 10.05
N VAL A 161 0.90 -4.16 10.33
CA VAL A 161 -0.43 -3.76 9.86
C VAL A 161 -1.35 -3.73 11.06
N TYR A 162 -2.06 -2.63 11.27
CA TYR A 162 -3.10 -2.59 12.31
C TYR A 162 -4.23 -3.58 11.97
N ARG A 163 -4.71 -4.30 12.98
CA ARG A 163 -5.63 -5.43 12.83
C ARG A 163 -6.89 -5.15 12.01
N ASP A 164 -7.38 -3.90 12.01
CA ASP A 164 -8.60 -3.53 11.29
C ASP A 164 -8.35 -3.22 9.80
N CYS A 165 -7.09 -3.24 9.33
CA CYS A 165 -6.72 -3.05 7.91
C CYS A 165 -6.96 -4.34 7.11
N THR A 166 -8.21 -4.78 7.04
CA THR A 166 -8.57 -6.09 6.47
C THR A 166 -8.31 -6.19 4.97
N ASN A 167 -8.43 -5.07 4.23
CA ASN A 167 -8.13 -5.07 2.78
C ASN A 167 -6.63 -5.30 2.55
N VAL A 168 -5.75 -4.60 3.27
CA VAL A 168 -4.30 -4.78 3.18
C VAL A 168 -3.90 -6.20 3.60
N ILE A 169 -4.44 -6.70 4.73
CA ILE A 169 -4.14 -8.05 5.22
C ILE A 169 -4.51 -9.11 4.18
N ASN A 170 -5.69 -9.02 3.56
CA ASN A 170 -6.13 -9.96 2.54
C ASN A 170 -5.31 -9.82 1.26
N SER A 171 -5.07 -8.59 0.79
CA SER A 171 -4.24 -8.33 -0.38
C SER A 171 -2.85 -8.98 -0.24
N LEU A 172 -2.16 -8.78 0.89
CA LEU A 172 -0.83 -9.35 1.13
C LEU A 172 -0.82 -10.89 1.23
N LYS A 173 -1.93 -11.51 1.60
CA LYS A 173 -2.05 -12.98 1.68
C LYS A 173 -2.28 -13.66 0.34
N GLU A 174 -2.84 -12.95 -0.63
CA GLU A 174 -3.43 -13.56 -1.83
C GLU A 174 -2.66 -13.27 -3.11
N GLN A 175 -1.71 -12.30 -3.10
CA GLN A 175 -1.00 -11.93 -4.32
C GLN A 175 -0.06 -13.03 -4.82
N VAL A 176 -0.18 -13.33 -6.10
CA VAL A 176 0.65 -14.33 -6.80
C VAL A 176 1.30 -13.72 -8.03
N TRP A 177 2.39 -14.35 -8.47
CA TRP A 177 3.01 -14.06 -9.74
C TRP A 177 2.16 -14.59 -10.91
N ASP A 178 2.26 -13.94 -12.06
CA ASP A 178 1.64 -14.40 -13.29
C ASP A 178 2.53 -15.44 -13.96
N ASP A 179 2.27 -16.72 -13.73
CA ASP A 179 3.03 -17.86 -14.26
C ASP A 179 2.97 -17.95 -15.81
N THR A 180 2.06 -17.20 -16.44
CA THR A 180 1.99 -17.13 -17.92
C THR A 180 3.06 -16.22 -18.52
N LYS A 181 3.69 -15.36 -17.71
CA LYS A 181 4.75 -14.42 -18.09
C LYS A 181 6.13 -15.00 -17.77
N VAL A 182 6.54 -15.97 -18.59
CA VAL A 182 7.81 -16.67 -18.39
C VAL A 182 8.99 -15.70 -18.50
N GLY A 183 9.79 -15.59 -17.43
CA GLY A 183 10.98 -14.74 -17.37
C GLY A 183 10.72 -13.29 -16.97
N GLU A 184 9.48 -12.94 -16.61
CA GLU A 184 9.11 -11.62 -16.12
C GLU A 184 8.41 -11.74 -14.74
N ASP A 185 8.88 -10.97 -13.76
CA ASP A 185 8.25 -10.89 -12.44
C ASP A 185 7.04 -9.93 -12.50
N VAL A 186 5.92 -10.41 -12.99
CA VAL A 186 4.66 -9.66 -13.14
C VAL A 186 3.62 -10.20 -12.15
N ARG A 187 2.89 -9.33 -11.47
CA ARG A 187 1.75 -9.71 -10.64
C ARG A 187 0.61 -10.22 -11.51
N LEU A 188 -0.09 -11.24 -11.04
CA LEU A 188 -1.30 -11.73 -11.68
C LEU A 188 -2.44 -10.71 -11.51
N ASP A 189 -2.82 -10.04 -12.59
CA ASP A 189 -3.90 -9.07 -12.67
C ASP A 189 -5.08 -9.65 -13.47
N ASN A 190 -5.83 -10.53 -12.86
CA ASN A 190 -7.03 -11.15 -13.45
C ASN A 190 -8.31 -10.94 -12.62
N GLY A 191 -8.23 -10.09 -11.58
CA GLY A 191 -9.33 -9.80 -10.68
C GLY A 191 -9.54 -10.83 -9.55
N THR A 192 -8.67 -11.85 -9.44
CA THR A 192 -8.71 -12.81 -8.31
C THR A 192 -7.95 -12.31 -7.09
N CYS A 193 -6.96 -11.43 -7.30
CA CYS A 193 -6.17 -10.82 -6.25
C CYS A 193 -6.46 -9.32 -6.17
N ASP A 194 -6.35 -8.74 -4.97
CA ASP A 194 -6.52 -7.32 -4.73
C ASP A 194 -5.19 -6.58 -4.92
N ILE A 195 -4.85 -6.24 -6.18
CA ILE A 195 -3.63 -5.52 -6.52
C ILE A 195 -3.74 -4.04 -6.14
N ASP A 196 -4.92 -3.45 -6.34
CA ASP A 196 -5.15 -2.01 -6.10
C ASP A 196 -4.80 -1.62 -4.65
N THR A 197 -5.14 -2.47 -3.68
CA THR A 197 -4.79 -2.23 -2.27
C THR A 197 -3.27 -2.32 -2.01
N ALA A 198 -2.57 -3.25 -2.68
CA ALA A 198 -1.12 -3.33 -2.54
C ALA A 198 -0.42 -2.15 -3.21
N ASP A 199 -0.87 -1.72 -4.38
CA ASP A 199 -0.31 -0.55 -5.06
C ASP A 199 -0.52 0.71 -4.21
N ALA A 200 -1.71 0.92 -3.63
CA ALA A 200 -1.95 2.01 -2.69
C ALA A 200 -1.02 1.93 -1.45
N LEU A 201 -0.82 0.74 -0.87
CA LEU A 201 0.14 0.53 0.21
C LEU A 201 1.54 0.95 -0.22
N GLU A 202 2.03 0.44 -1.34
CA GLU A 202 3.36 0.72 -1.86
C GLU A 202 3.56 2.21 -2.16
N TYR A 203 2.58 2.89 -2.74
CA TYR A 203 2.64 4.35 -2.99
C TYR A 203 2.80 5.15 -1.71
N SER A 204 2.22 4.70 -0.60
CA SER A 204 2.30 5.40 0.68
C SER A 204 3.72 5.53 1.25
N PHE A 205 4.65 4.63 0.88
CA PHE A 205 6.03 4.65 1.39
C PHE A 205 7.13 4.62 0.33
N SER A 206 6.83 4.39 -0.95
CA SER A 206 7.84 4.28 -2.03
C SER A 206 8.79 5.47 -2.11
N SER A 207 8.29 6.68 -1.87
CA SER A 207 9.11 7.90 -1.87
C SER A 207 10.18 7.94 -0.77
N PHE A 208 10.11 7.03 0.20
CA PHE A 208 11.00 6.98 1.36
C PHE A 208 11.91 5.76 1.37
N LEU A 209 11.88 4.90 0.36
CA LEU A 209 12.67 3.67 0.30
C LEU A 209 14.17 3.91 0.58
N LYS A 210 14.74 4.97 0.01
CA LYS A 210 16.14 5.34 0.23
C LYS A 210 16.48 5.70 1.70
N TYR A 211 15.50 6.12 2.49
CA TYR A 211 15.70 6.47 3.90
C TYR A 211 15.43 5.28 4.83
N LEU A 212 14.77 4.24 4.34
CA LEU A 212 14.52 3.04 5.10
C LEU A 212 15.77 2.15 5.25
N ASN A 213 16.91 2.54 4.61
CA ASN A 213 18.16 1.80 4.63
C ASN A 213 17.93 0.29 4.41
N LEU A 214 17.21 -0.01 3.36
CA LEU A 214 17.06 -1.38 2.88
C LEU A 214 18.34 -1.68 2.13
N ASP A 215 19.00 -2.81 2.45
CA ASP A 215 20.11 -3.34 1.66
C ASP A 215 19.56 -3.80 0.30
N MET A 216 19.22 -2.83 -0.54
CA MET A 216 18.86 -3.06 -1.94
C MET A 216 20.09 -3.66 -2.59
N LYS A 217 19.96 -4.85 -3.18
CA LYS A 217 21.05 -5.56 -3.87
C LYS A 217 21.87 -4.59 -4.69
N GLY A 218 23.17 -4.57 -4.39
CA GLY A 218 24.18 -3.64 -4.84
C GLY A 218 23.91 -3.00 -6.19
N ASP A 219 23.84 -1.70 -6.15
CA ASP A 219 24.12 -0.86 -7.30
C ASP A 219 25.57 -1.15 -7.73
N ASP A 220 25.74 -2.05 -8.71
CA ASP A 220 27.02 -2.37 -9.34
C ASP A 220 27.56 -1.18 -10.18
N SER A 221 27.15 0.06 -9.85
CA SER A 221 27.59 1.31 -10.48
C SER A 221 28.95 1.79 -10.01
N ASN A 222 29.76 0.94 -9.35
CA ASN A 222 31.14 1.29 -9.02
C ASN A 222 32.14 0.42 -9.78
N LYS A 223 32.00 0.36 -11.10
CA LYS A 223 33.06 -0.07 -12.02
C LYS A 223 33.28 0.97 -13.09
N ARG A 224 34.22 1.88 -12.78
CA ARG A 224 35.06 2.74 -13.66
C ARG A 224 34.37 3.88 -14.36
#